data_28918947d636df652797318b44e0fe60
#
_entry.id   28918947d636df652797318b44e0fe60
#
_cell.length_a   1.000
_cell.length_b   1.000
_cell.length_c   1.000
_cell.angle_alpha   90.00
_cell.angle_beta   90.00
_cell.angle_gamma   90.00
#
_symmetry.space_group_name_H-M   'P 1'
#
loop_
_entity.id
_entity.type
_entity.pdbx_description
1 polymer ?
#
loop_
_entity_poly.entity_id
_entity_poly.type
_entity_poly.pdbx_seq_one_letter_code
_entity_poly.pdbx_strand_id
1 'polypeptide(L)'
;MIITKDDREIELMTEAGRIVALVHEKLKEVIVPGITTNEIDQICDKIIREHGATPSFLHLYGFPNSVCTSINEVVVHGIPSNRKLKDGDIISVDVGACYKGYHGDSAWTYAVGNVSNETKRLDRKSVV
;
A
#
# COMPACT_ATOMS: atom_id res chain seq x y z
N MET A 1 14.79 29.33 8.83
CA MET A 1 13.82 29.11 9.94
C MET A 1 13.39 27.66 9.96
N ILE A 2 13.49 27.03 11.10
CA ILE A 2 13.03 25.65 11.26
C ILE A 2 11.57 25.68 11.66
N ILE A 3 10.72 25.07 10.83
CA ILE A 3 9.31 24.95 11.13
C ILE A 3 9.12 23.61 11.85
N THR A 4 8.76 23.66 13.11
CA THR A 4 8.46 22.46 13.89
C THR A 4 6.96 22.26 13.91
N LYS A 5 6.53 20.99 13.78
CA LYS A 5 5.13 20.64 13.93
C LYS A 5 4.81 20.55 15.41
N ASP A 6 3.61 20.99 15.79
CA ASP A 6 3.19 20.85 17.18
C ASP A 6 2.83 19.39 17.49
N ASP A 7 2.61 19.10 18.78
CA ASP A 7 2.35 17.73 19.23
C ASP A 7 1.09 17.13 18.61
N ARG A 8 0.07 17.95 18.36
CA ARG A 8 -1.18 17.49 17.73
C ARG A 8 -0.94 17.10 16.28
N GLU A 9 -0.15 17.88 15.54
CA GLU A 9 0.19 17.56 14.16
C GLU A 9 0.96 16.26 14.07
N ILE A 10 1.92 16.06 14.98
CA ILE A 10 2.69 14.83 15.06
C ILE A 10 1.78 13.63 15.35
N GLU A 11 0.82 13.78 16.26
CA GLU A 11 -0.15 12.73 16.56
C GLU A 11 -1.00 12.36 15.34
N LEU A 12 -1.46 13.35 14.57
CA LEU A 12 -2.27 13.12 13.39
C LEU A 12 -1.46 12.43 12.28
N MET A 13 -0.22 12.84 12.09
CA MET A 13 0.67 12.18 11.13
C MET A 13 0.99 10.75 11.56
N THR A 14 1.20 10.53 12.85
CA THR A 14 1.44 9.20 13.40
C THR A 14 0.23 8.29 13.19
N GLU A 15 -0.97 8.82 13.37
CA GLU A 15 -2.20 8.07 13.16
C GLU A 15 -2.36 7.70 11.68
N ALA A 16 -2.08 8.63 10.75
CA ALA A 16 -2.11 8.34 9.32
C ALA A 16 -1.14 7.20 8.98
N GLY A 17 0.07 7.24 9.52
CA GLY A 17 1.06 6.18 9.33
C GLY A 17 0.62 4.85 9.93
N ARG A 18 -0.01 4.87 11.09
CA ARG A 18 -0.55 3.67 11.74
C ARG A 18 -1.62 3.00 10.89
N ILE A 19 -2.50 3.78 10.28
CA ILE A 19 -3.54 3.27 9.40
C ILE A 19 -2.90 2.57 8.19
N VAL A 20 -1.90 3.17 7.58
CA VAL A 20 -1.17 2.57 6.46
C VAL A 20 -0.51 1.25 6.88
N ALA A 21 0.09 1.21 8.07
CA ALA A 21 0.70 -0.01 8.59
C ALA A 21 -0.34 -1.12 8.79
N LEU A 22 -1.52 -0.79 9.28
CA LEU A 22 -2.62 -1.74 9.44
C LEU A 22 -3.06 -2.33 8.09
N VAL A 23 -3.10 -1.49 7.05
CA VAL A 23 -3.42 -1.95 5.70
C VAL A 23 -2.39 -3.00 5.25
N HIS A 24 -1.10 -2.70 5.42
CA HIS A 24 -0.04 -3.62 5.02
C HIS A 24 -0.07 -4.93 5.84
N GLU A 25 -0.38 -4.85 7.12
CA GLU A 25 -0.52 -6.06 7.94
C GLU A 25 -1.64 -6.96 7.42
N LYS A 26 -2.74 -6.37 7.00
CA LYS A 26 -3.85 -7.14 6.41
C LYS A 26 -3.44 -7.73 5.05
N LEU A 27 -2.70 -6.97 4.26
CA LEU A 27 -2.26 -7.44 2.95
C LEU A 27 -1.36 -8.68 3.04
N LYS A 28 -0.58 -8.82 4.09
CA LYS A 28 0.22 -10.02 4.32
C LYS A 28 -0.62 -11.30 4.35
N GLU A 29 -1.86 -11.19 4.83
CA GLU A 29 -2.77 -12.32 4.93
C GLU A 29 -3.52 -12.62 3.65
N VAL A 30 -3.79 -11.59 2.84
CA VAL A 30 -4.69 -11.72 1.69
C VAL A 30 -3.98 -11.81 0.35
N ILE A 31 -2.71 -11.43 0.28
CA ILE A 31 -1.93 -11.54 -0.96
C ILE A 31 -1.50 -13.00 -1.16
N VAL A 32 -2.31 -13.72 -1.92
CA VAL A 32 -2.12 -15.14 -2.25
C VAL A 32 -2.37 -15.32 -3.74
N PRO A 33 -1.90 -16.43 -4.34
CA PRO A 33 -2.20 -16.69 -5.75
C PRO A 33 -3.71 -16.69 -6.01
N GLY A 34 -4.12 -16.02 -7.08
CA GLY A 34 -5.51 -15.92 -7.48
C GLY A 34 -6.21 -14.62 -7.10
N ILE A 35 -5.68 -13.85 -6.17
CA ILE A 35 -6.26 -12.53 -5.86
C ILE A 35 -5.96 -11.56 -7.00
N THR A 36 -6.90 -10.65 -7.27
CA THR A 36 -6.68 -9.61 -8.27
C THR A 36 -6.17 -8.33 -7.61
N THR A 37 -5.50 -7.49 -8.39
CA THR A 37 -5.05 -6.20 -7.86
C THR A 37 -6.22 -5.29 -7.54
N ASN A 38 -7.36 -5.41 -8.24
CA ASN A 38 -8.59 -4.71 -7.88
C ASN A 38 -9.11 -5.11 -6.50
N GLU A 39 -9.04 -6.40 -6.17
CA GLU A 39 -9.45 -6.87 -4.84
C GLU A 39 -8.54 -6.30 -3.75
N ILE A 40 -7.24 -6.22 -4.02
CA ILE A 40 -6.28 -5.58 -3.10
C ILE A 40 -6.66 -4.12 -2.89
N ASP A 41 -6.96 -3.40 -3.97
CA ASP A 41 -7.39 -2.01 -3.89
C ASP A 41 -8.63 -1.83 -3.02
N GLN A 42 -9.64 -2.69 -3.22
CA GLN A 42 -10.88 -2.64 -2.44
C GLN A 42 -10.65 -2.91 -0.97
N ILE A 43 -9.80 -3.86 -0.63
CA ILE A 43 -9.45 -4.18 0.76
C ILE A 43 -8.76 -2.98 1.42
N CYS A 44 -7.82 -2.37 0.73
CA CYS A 44 -7.11 -1.19 1.24
C CYS A 44 -8.04 -0.02 1.44
N ASP A 45 -8.90 0.26 0.47
CA ASP A 45 -9.89 1.34 0.55
C ASP A 45 -10.79 1.17 1.77
N LYS A 46 -11.29 -0.04 1.96
CA LYS A 46 -12.19 -0.35 3.07
C LYS A 46 -11.51 -0.11 4.43
N ILE A 47 -10.29 -0.60 4.62
CA ILE A 47 -9.57 -0.45 5.88
C ILE A 47 -9.28 1.03 6.16
N ILE A 48 -8.83 1.76 5.16
CA ILE A 48 -8.52 3.19 5.31
C ILE A 48 -9.78 3.94 5.77
N ARG A 49 -10.91 3.70 5.12
CA ARG A 49 -12.16 4.39 5.44
C ARG A 49 -12.74 3.95 6.79
N GLU A 50 -12.58 2.69 7.18
CA GLU A 50 -13.03 2.21 8.48
C GLU A 50 -12.31 2.90 9.64
N HIS A 51 -11.10 3.40 9.41
CA HIS A 51 -10.33 4.12 10.42
C HIS A 51 -10.48 5.63 10.35
N GLY A 52 -11.46 6.11 9.59
CA GLY A 52 -11.76 7.54 9.50
C GLY A 52 -10.84 8.33 8.59
N ALA A 53 -10.08 7.66 7.74
CA ALA A 53 -9.20 8.30 6.78
C ALA A 53 -9.74 8.16 5.35
N THR A 54 -9.08 8.82 4.41
CA THR A 54 -9.37 8.68 2.98
C THR A 54 -8.11 8.25 2.24
N PRO A 55 -8.25 7.49 1.12
CA PRO A 55 -7.08 7.10 0.33
C PRO A 55 -6.43 8.34 -0.30
N SER A 56 -5.12 8.50 -0.09
CA SER A 56 -4.40 9.68 -0.59
C SER A 56 -4.31 9.71 -2.11
N PHE A 57 -4.25 8.55 -2.77
CA PHE A 57 -4.05 8.48 -4.21
C PHE A 57 -5.33 8.59 -5.02
N LEU A 58 -6.49 8.37 -4.41
CA LEU A 58 -7.75 8.39 -5.14
C LEU A 58 -7.98 9.79 -5.72
N HIS A 59 -8.12 9.85 -7.04
CA HIS A 59 -8.29 11.07 -7.84
C HIS A 59 -7.10 12.04 -7.82
N LEU A 60 -5.98 11.68 -7.19
CA LEU A 60 -4.77 12.50 -7.25
C LEU A 60 -4.22 12.45 -8.68
N TYR A 61 -4.11 13.62 -9.33
CA TYR A 61 -3.69 13.71 -10.73
C TYR A 61 -4.47 12.77 -11.67
N GLY A 62 -5.76 12.54 -11.38
CA GLY A 62 -6.59 11.65 -12.17
C GLY A 62 -6.40 10.17 -11.91
N PHE A 63 -5.68 9.80 -10.85
CA PHE A 63 -5.49 8.39 -10.52
C PHE A 63 -6.84 7.77 -10.07
N PRO A 64 -7.27 6.65 -10.69
CA PRO A 64 -8.64 6.16 -10.48
C PRO A 64 -8.83 5.26 -9.26
N ASN A 65 -7.75 4.84 -8.60
CA ASN A 65 -7.81 3.83 -7.54
C ASN A 65 -7.19 4.32 -6.24
N SER A 66 -7.38 3.57 -5.17
CA SER A 66 -6.93 3.95 -3.83
C SER A 66 -5.47 3.61 -3.56
N VAL A 67 -4.92 2.62 -4.27
CA VAL A 67 -3.52 2.21 -4.12
C VAL A 67 -2.86 2.05 -5.48
N CYS A 68 -1.53 2.11 -5.48
CA CYS A 68 -0.73 1.78 -6.66
C CYS A 68 -0.17 0.38 -6.49
N THR A 69 -0.28 -0.45 -7.51
CA THR A 69 0.28 -1.80 -7.50
C THR A 69 1.29 -1.96 -8.63
N SER A 70 2.39 -2.64 -8.35
CA SER A 70 3.42 -2.92 -9.36
C SER A 70 3.80 -4.38 -9.25
N ILE A 71 3.60 -5.12 -10.34
CA ILE A 71 3.86 -6.56 -10.36
C ILE A 71 5.12 -6.82 -11.16
N ASN A 72 6.08 -7.54 -10.55
CA ASN A 72 7.34 -7.92 -11.19
C ASN A 72 8.09 -6.73 -11.79
N GLU A 73 8.13 -6.61 -13.12
CA GLU A 73 8.90 -5.59 -13.83
C GLU A 73 8.18 -4.26 -14.03
N VAL A 74 6.92 -4.15 -13.63
CA VAL A 74 6.19 -2.88 -13.71
C VAL A 74 6.70 -1.97 -12.60
N VAL A 75 7.39 -0.90 -12.98
CA VAL A 75 8.17 -0.07 -12.06
C VAL A 75 7.44 1.18 -11.60
N VAL A 76 6.32 1.55 -12.20
CA VAL A 76 5.68 2.86 -11.96
C VAL A 76 4.18 2.71 -11.79
N HIS A 77 3.64 3.36 -10.76
CA HIS A 77 2.21 3.64 -10.56
C HIS A 77 1.24 2.73 -11.31
N GLY A 78 1.34 1.43 -11.09
CA GLY A 78 0.45 0.47 -11.72
C GLY A 78 -0.97 0.66 -11.23
N ILE A 79 -1.92 0.76 -12.17
CA ILE A 79 -3.34 0.88 -11.85
C ILE A 79 -3.87 -0.52 -11.54
N PRO A 80 -4.53 -0.73 -10.38
CA PRO A 80 -5.17 -2.01 -10.09
C PRO A 80 -6.15 -2.43 -11.18
N SER A 81 -6.19 -3.71 -11.45
CA SER A 81 -6.99 -4.29 -12.53
C SER A 81 -7.52 -5.67 -12.12
N ASN A 82 -8.13 -6.36 -13.06
CA ASN A 82 -8.61 -7.73 -12.85
C ASN A 82 -7.51 -8.79 -13.03
N ARG A 83 -6.25 -8.36 -13.12
CA ARG A 83 -5.12 -9.29 -13.22
C ARG A 83 -4.98 -10.08 -11.94
N LYS A 84 -5.01 -11.40 -12.07
CA LYS A 84 -4.81 -12.31 -10.94
C LYS A 84 -3.33 -12.51 -10.67
N LEU A 85 -2.95 -12.47 -9.40
CA LEU A 85 -1.60 -12.78 -8.98
C LEU A 85 -1.34 -14.27 -9.13
N LYS A 86 -0.12 -14.60 -9.52
CA LYS A 86 0.31 -15.99 -9.72
C LYS A 86 1.38 -16.36 -8.72
N ASP A 87 1.45 -17.64 -8.42
CA ASP A 87 2.54 -18.19 -7.61
C ASP A 87 3.89 -17.78 -8.21
N GLY A 88 4.76 -17.22 -7.39
CA GLY A 88 6.07 -16.72 -7.83
C GLY A 88 6.11 -15.24 -8.21
N ASP A 89 4.96 -14.58 -8.30
CA ASP A 89 4.94 -13.13 -8.55
C ASP A 89 5.48 -12.36 -7.34
N ILE A 90 5.99 -11.17 -7.63
CA ILE A 90 6.34 -10.19 -6.61
C ILE A 90 5.49 -8.96 -6.87
N ILE A 91 4.82 -8.47 -5.84
CA ILE A 91 3.98 -7.29 -5.96
C ILE A 91 4.40 -6.23 -4.95
N SER A 92 4.56 -5.00 -5.43
CA SER A 92 4.74 -3.83 -4.56
C SER A 92 3.42 -3.09 -4.49
N VAL A 93 2.99 -2.77 -3.29
CA VAL A 93 1.75 -2.02 -3.06
C VAL A 93 2.09 -0.73 -2.34
N ASP A 94 1.77 0.39 -2.97
CA ASP A 94 1.97 1.71 -2.39
C ASP A 94 0.63 2.19 -1.85
N VAL A 95 0.58 2.40 -0.53
CA VAL A 95 -0.64 2.77 0.19
C VAL A 95 -0.44 4.14 0.82
N GLY A 96 -1.40 5.03 0.62
CA GLY A 96 -1.41 6.33 1.27
C GLY A 96 -2.76 6.58 1.94
N ALA A 97 -2.73 7.14 3.13
CA ALA A 97 -3.94 7.51 3.87
C ALA A 97 -3.86 8.96 4.31
N CYS A 98 -4.96 9.69 4.14
CA CYS A 98 -5.12 11.05 4.61
C CYS A 98 -6.06 11.03 5.82
N TYR A 99 -5.51 11.38 6.99
CA TYR A 99 -6.26 11.41 8.25
C TYR A 99 -6.31 12.85 8.75
N LYS A 100 -7.51 13.42 8.77
CA LYS A 100 -7.75 14.81 9.21
C LYS A 100 -6.80 15.81 8.54
N GLY A 101 -6.54 15.61 7.24
CA GLY A 101 -5.68 16.48 6.45
C GLY A 101 -4.19 16.12 6.46
N TYR A 102 -3.79 15.13 7.25
CA TYR A 102 -2.39 14.70 7.32
C TYR A 102 -2.21 13.35 6.62
N HIS A 103 -1.16 13.26 5.82
CA HIS A 103 -0.89 12.09 5.00
C HIS A 103 0.18 11.20 5.59
N GLY A 104 -0.03 9.88 5.45
CA GLY A 104 1.01 8.89 5.66
C GLY A 104 1.01 7.99 4.45
N ASP A 105 2.19 7.52 4.02
CA ASP A 105 2.27 6.55 2.95
C ASP A 105 3.47 5.62 3.15
N SER A 106 3.37 4.45 2.54
CA SER A 106 4.50 3.52 2.44
C SER A 106 4.23 2.51 1.35
N ALA A 107 5.32 2.04 0.74
CA ALA A 107 5.28 0.99 -0.26
C ALA A 107 5.94 -0.25 0.33
N TRP A 108 5.24 -1.37 0.32
CA TRP A 108 5.76 -2.65 0.77
C TRP A 108 5.75 -3.62 -0.41
N THR A 109 6.71 -4.53 -0.40
CA THR A 109 6.83 -5.56 -1.43
C THR A 109 6.48 -6.92 -0.84
N TYR A 110 5.66 -7.67 -1.56
CA TYR A 110 5.14 -8.96 -1.11
C TYR A 110 5.49 -10.05 -2.12
N ALA A 111 5.91 -11.20 -1.61
CA ALA A 111 6.08 -12.39 -2.42
C ALA A 111 4.75 -13.16 -2.47
N VAL A 112 4.35 -13.61 -3.65
CA VAL A 112 3.09 -14.33 -3.85
C VAL A 112 3.39 -15.83 -3.94
N GLY A 113 2.92 -16.59 -2.95
CA GLY A 113 3.14 -18.03 -2.91
C GLY A 113 4.61 -18.40 -2.75
N ASN A 114 5.05 -19.39 -3.52
CA ASN A 114 6.44 -19.88 -3.47
C ASN A 114 7.32 -19.08 -4.42
N VAL A 115 8.30 -18.38 -3.86
CA VAL A 115 9.30 -17.64 -4.65
C VAL A 115 10.69 -18.18 -4.28
N SER A 116 11.68 -17.90 -5.15
CA SER A 116 13.05 -18.32 -4.89
C SER A 116 13.61 -17.63 -3.64
N ASN A 117 14.60 -18.24 -2.99
CA ASN A 117 15.27 -17.65 -1.84
C ASN A 117 15.90 -16.29 -2.17
N GLU A 118 16.44 -16.17 -3.36
CA GLU A 118 17.01 -14.91 -3.84
C GLU A 118 15.94 -13.83 -3.97
N THR A 119 14.79 -14.18 -4.55
CA THR A 119 13.66 -13.28 -4.66
C THR A 119 13.18 -12.82 -3.30
N LYS A 120 13.05 -13.72 -2.33
CA LYS A 120 12.66 -13.38 -0.97
C LYS A 120 13.65 -12.43 -0.30
N ARG A 121 14.94 -12.58 -0.59
CA ARG A 121 15.97 -11.68 -0.05
C ARG A 121 15.84 -10.27 -0.62
N LEU A 122 15.59 -10.16 -1.93
CA LEU A 122 15.38 -8.87 -2.59
C LEU A 122 14.13 -8.19 -2.05
N ASP A 123 13.07 -8.96 -1.86
CA ASP A 123 11.81 -8.48 -1.30
C ASP A 123 12.04 -7.83 0.07
N ARG A 124 12.75 -8.51 0.96
CA ARG A 124 13.04 -7.96 2.28
C ARG A 124 13.87 -6.69 2.26
N LYS A 125 14.73 -6.53 1.26
CA LYS A 125 15.56 -5.33 1.11
C LYS A 125 14.80 -4.14 0.56
N SER A 126 13.72 -4.39 -0.17
CA SER A 126 12.94 -3.33 -0.81
C SER A 126 11.77 -2.84 0.04
N VAL A 127 11.56 -3.40 1.22
CA VAL A 127 10.56 -2.90 2.16
C VAL A 127 11.05 -1.56 2.73
N VAL A 128 10.23 -0.57 2.61
CA VAL A 128 10.57 0.80 3.01
C VAL A 128 9.73 1.22 4.22
#